data_d79cc7f40d2aa118f2dc779c77cc7ef4
#
_entry.id   d79cc7f40d2aa118f2dc779c77cc7ef4
#
_cell.length_a   1.000
_cell.length_b   1.000
_cell.length_c   1.000
_cell.angle_alpha   90.00
_cell.angle_beta   90.00
_cell.angle_gamma   90.00
#
_symmetry.space_group_name_H-M   'P 1'
#
loop_
_entity.id
_entity.type
_entity.pdbx_description
1 polymer ?
#
loop_
_entity_poly.entity_id
_entity_poly.type
_entity_poly.pdbx_seq_one_letter_code
_entity_poly.pdbx_strand_id
1 'polypeptide(L)'
;LKVGTYITDARRYIRFEENDFKDALKQSPAELMFGEGPDASLLTPRKLEDEKPPFCMFGAGSPVSEDIYLDVLRSYAKERLANTFSGGIGLNSVNGATIRGGSPSEVYAAILNAILTRQAAIDVGRPGLGVHNVIGSAESTAAIIAANRPEFGIRKTDGFLVASLPELKTDYERLNKVAHLLSSGNIIGALYGPIMGGYSGGPEGTAVVTVANALQNSLIYQPHYHMCFPLHMSYLCNTVQELLWVISVVGQATSRNTHLLMAIAGELASGPCTHMVLYEAAAYAIAGTASGLNLMAVEVAKNKYLDHCSGMEARMAAEAGHAASGMKREDANELIKEILKRYQDRIRDAPVGKSFRECYDLKTITPSAEYSDIYDNVVTDLRNLNFAIRP
;
A
#
# COMPACT_ATOMS: atom_id res chain seq x y z
N LEU A 1 23.66 6.93 14.67
CA LEU A 1 22.49 7.51 15.29
C LEU A 1 22.95 8.45 16.39
N LYS A 2 22.88 9.79 16.20
CA LYS A 2 22.88 10.72 17.33
C LYS A 2 21.52 10.58 17.99
N VAL A 3 21.42 9.65 18.92
CA VAL A 3 20.24 9.51 19.77
C VAL A 3 20.32 10.66 20.77
N GLY A 4 19.38 11.61 20.70
CA GLY A 4 19.22 12.63 21.72
C GLY A 4 19.04 11.99 23.10
N THR A 5 19.17 12.75 24.15
CA THR A 5 18.98 12.26 25.52
C THR A 5 17.50 11.93 25.72
N TYR A 6 17.14 10.64 25.64
CA TYR A 6 15.77 10.20 25.87
C TYR A 6 15.56 9.97 27.37
N ILE A 7 14.50 10.56 27.89
CA ILE A 7 14.06 10.32 29.25
C ILE A 7 13.06 9.18 29.22
N THR A 8 13.49 7.99 29.65
CA THR A 8 12.58 6.87 29.95
C THR A 8 12.09 7.01 31.37
N ASP A 9 10.80 7.17 31.59
CA ASP A 9 10.22 7.06 32.91
C ASP A 9 9.97 5.57 33.28
N ALA A 10 9.58 5.34 34.54
CA ALA A 10 9.26 3.98 35.05
C ALA A 10 8.14 3.27 34.25
N ARG A 11 7.40 3.98 33.41
CA ARG A 11 6.35 3.47 32.52
C ARG A 11 6.83 3.14 31.12
N ARG A 12 8.15 3.28 30.85
CA ARG A 12 8.79 3.05 29.56
C ARG A 12 8.27 3.97 28.43
N TYR A 13 7.89 5.21 28.77
CA TYR A 13 7.60 6.23 27.77
C TYR A 13 8.90 6.91 27.30
N ILE A 14 8.98 7.16 26.01
CA ILE A 14 10.03 7.98 25.41
C ILE A 14 9.40 9.34 25.09
N ARG A 15 10.00 10.43 25.55
CA ARG A 15 9.58 11.79 25.26
C ARG A 15 10.55 12.41 24.29
N PHE A 16 10.02 13.14 23.34
CA PHE A 16 10.76 13.86 22.32
C PHE A 16 10.45 15.34 22.40
N GLU A 17 11.43 16.16 22.09
CA GLU A 17 11.27 17.60 21.97
C GLU A 17 10.77 17.97 20.55
N GLU A 18 10.13 19.13 20.41
CA GLU A 18 9.63 19.59 19.11
C GLU A 18 10.74 19.68 18.05
N ASN A 19 11.95 20.07 18.46
CA ASN A 19 13.09 20.15 17.57
C ASN A 19 13.55 18.79 17.03
N ASP A 20 13.39 17.71 17.79
CA ASP A 20 13.72 16.36 17.31
C ASP A 20 12.85 15.99 16.10
N PHE A 21 11.56 16.33 16.14
CA PHE A 21 10.64 16.12 15.00
C PHE A 21 11.00 17.00 13.81
N LYS A 22 11.31 18.28 14.03
CA LYS A 22 11.71 19.19 12.97
C LYS A 22 12.99 18.73 12.26
N ASP A 23 13.95 18.22 13.01
CA ASP A 23 15.20 17.73 12.47
C ASP A 23 15.01 16.37 11.75
N ALA A 24 14.17 15.48 12.27
CA ALA A 24 13.81 14.25 11.57
C ALA A 24 13.11 14.55 10.23
N LEU A 25 12.16 15.47 10.21
CA LEU A 25 11.48 15.89 8.98
C LEU A 25 12.46 16.50 7.98
N LYS A 26 13.41 17.35 8.38
CA LYS A 26 14.43 17.90 7.48
C LYS A 26 15.34 16.84 6.86
N GLN A 27 15.57 15.73 7.58
CA GLN A 27 16.41 14.63 7.12
C GLN A 27 15.65 13.62 6.24
N SER A 28 14.32 13.66 6.25
CA SER A 28 13.50 12.80 5.39
C SER A 28 13.75 13.16 3.92
N PRO A 29 13.85 12.16 3.02
CA PRO A 29 14.10 12.44 1.60
C PRO A 29 12.93 13.18 0.95
N ALA A 30 13.27 14.14 0.08
CA ALA A 30 12.30 14.87 -0.73
C ALA A 30 11.99 14.18 -2.06
N GLU A 31 12.75 13.15 -2.43
CA GLU A 31 12.54 12.35 -3.63
C GLU A 31 13.17 10.97 -3.45
N LEU A 32 12.67 9.97 -4.17
CA LEU A 32 13.15 8.60 -4.08
C LEU A 32 13.02 7.89 -5.43
N MET A 33 14.13 7.36 -5.92
CA MET A 33 14.14 6.57 -7.14
C MET A 33 13.89 5.09 -6.84
N PHE A 34 12.88 4.51 -7.49
CA PHE A 34 12.65 3.08 -7.53
C PHE A 34 13.00 2.50 -8.89
N GLY A 35 13.51 1.27 -8.90
CA GLY A 35 13.82 0.55 -10.12
C GLY A 35 15.08 1.04 -10.84
N GLU A 36 15.31 0.54 -12.05
CA GLU A 36 16.51 0.79 -12.83
C GLU A 36 16.20 0.91 -14.33
N GLY A 37 17.08 1.62 -15.06
CA GLY A 37 16.98 1.76 -16.51
C GLY A 37 15.66 2.42 -16.96
N PRO A 38 15.03 1.94 -18.05
CA PRO A 38 13.81 2.54 -18.58
C PRO A 38 12.58 2.37 -17.69
N ASP A 39 12.59 1.43 -16.75
CA ASP A 39 11.50 1.17 -15.82
C ASP A 39 11.65 1.96 -14.51
N ALA A 40 12.72 2.73 -14.34
CA ALA A 40 12.93 3.54 -13.14
C ALA A 40 11.86 4.63 -13.02
N SER A 41 11.40 4.86 -11.80
CA SER A 41 10.36 5.84 -11.51
C SER A 41 10.69 6.65 -10.26
N LEU A 42 10.50 7.97 -10.33
CA LEU A 42 10.80 8.92 -9.26
C LEU A 42 9.56 9.22 -8.42
N LEU A 43 9.58 8.77 -7.16
CA LEU A 43 8.59 9.14 -6.16
C LEU A 43 8.91 10.53 -5.59
N THR A 44 7.92 11.41 -5.57
CA THR A 44 8.03 12.78 -5.05
C THR A 44 6.86 13.11 -4.13
N PRO A 45 6.99 14.08 -3.20
CA PRO A 45 5.86 14.60 -2.45
C PRO A 45 4.80 15.16 -3.40
N ARG A 46 3.55 15.08 -2.99
CA ARG A 46 2.43 15.70 -3.72
C ARG A 46 1.88 16.89 -2.96
N LYS A 47 1.30 17.81 -3.71
CA LYS A 47 0.54 18.94 -3.18
C LYS A 47 -0.96 18.64 -3.22
N LEU A 48 -1.74 19.43 -2.52
CA LEU A 48 -3.18 19.43 -2.70
C LEU A 48 -3.53 19.77 -4.15
N GLU A 49 -4.48 19.03 -4.73
CA GLU A 49 -4.99 19.29 -6.07
C GLU A 49 -3.86 19.31 -7.13
N ASP A 50 -2.84 18.48 -6.89
CA ASP A 50 -1.66 18.42 -7.75
C ASP A 50 -2.00 17.92 -9.15
N GLU A 51 -1.62 18.65 -10.17
CA GLU A 51 -1.80 18.27 -11.58
C GLU A 51 -0.92 17.07 -11.97
N LYS A 52 0.18 16.83 -11.23
CA LYS A 52 1.04 15.68 -11.44
C LYS A 52 0.28 14.41 -11.02
N PRO A 53 0.26 13.35 -11.86
CA PRO A 53 -0.34 12.08 -11.48
C PRO A 53 0.28 11.48 -10.21
N PRO A 54 -0.48 10.73 -9.41
CA PRO A 54 0.05 10.04 -8.26
C PRO A 54 1.05 8.98 -8.68
N PHE A 55 2.06 8.76 -7.86
CA PHE A 55 2.93 7.60 -7.97
C PHE A 55 2.15 6.37 -7.49
N CYS A 56 2.06 5.35 -8.33
CA CYS A 56 1.25 4.17 -8.10
C CYS A 56 2.13 2.97 -7.72
N MET A 57 1.99 2.49 -6.48
CA MET A 57 2.74 1.40 -5.85
C MET A 57 1.79 0.24 -5.55
N PHE A 58 1.63 -0.73 -6.45
CA PHE A 58 0.57 -1.72 -6.34
C PHE A 58 1.01 -3.12 -5.91
N GLY A 59 0.12 -3.79 -5.18
CA GLY A 59 0.23 -5.11 -4.63
C GLY A 59 -0.96 -5.38 -3.73
N ALA A 60 -0.99 -6.50 -3.08
CA ALA A 60 -2.02 -6.88 -2.11
C ALA A 60 -1.41 -7.59 -0.91
N GLY A 61 -2.14 -7.63 0.22
CA GLY A 61 -1.81 -8.41 1.41
C GLY A 61 -2.57 -9.74 1.48
N SER A 62 -3.45 -10.02 0.52
CA SER A 62 -4.24 -11.26 0.51
C SER A 62 -3.36 -12.50 0.46
N PRO A 63 -3.73 -13.59 1.15
CA PRO A 63 -3.00 -14.85 1.05
C PRO A 63 -3.15 -15.44 -0.35
N VAL A 64 -2.05 -15.94 -0.93
CA VAL A 64 -1.99 -16.51 -2.26
C VAL A 64 -1.37 -17.90 -2.22
N SER A 65 -1.96 -18.84 -2.97
CA SER A 65 -1.46 -20.20 -3.12
C SER A 65 -0.13 -20.23 -3.87
N GLU A 66 0.76 -21.11 -3.43
CA GLU A 66 2.13 -21.25 -3.95
C GLU A 66 2.19 -21.42 -5.47
N ASP A 67 1.30 -22.21 -6.05
CA ASP A 67 1.28 -22.57 -7.46
C ASP A 67 0.80 -21.47 -8.42
N ILE A 68 0.11 -20.43 -7.92
CA ILE A 68 -0.29 -19.25 -8.73
C ILE A 68 0.39 -17.96 -8.27
N TYR A 69 1.26 -18.03 -7.29
CA TYR A 69 1.89 -16.85 -6.70
C TYR A 69 2.59 -15.97 -7.75
N LEU A 70 3.36 -16.62 -8.64
CA LEU A 70 4.02 -15.91 -9.73
C LEU A 70 3.04 -15.26 -10.71
N ASP A 71 1.90 -15.90 -10.99
CA ASP A 71 0.89 -15.37 -11.91
C ASP A 71 0.17 -14.16 -11.32
N VAL A 72 -0.10 -14.17 -10.02
CA VAL A 72 -0.64 -13.00 -9.31
C VAL A 72 0.36 -11.84 -9.36
N LEU A 73 1.65 -12.07 -9.09
CA LEU A 73 2.68 -11.06 -9.20
C LEU A 73 2.78 -10.47 -10.62
N ARG A 74 2.73 -11.32 -11.64
CA ARG A 74 2.72 -10.90 -13.05
C ARG A 74 1.52 -9.99 -13.36
N SER A 75 0.34 -10.27 -12.79
CA SER A 75 -0.84 -9.43 -13.01
C SER A 75 -0.65 -7.99 -12.54
N TYR A 76 0.02 -7.77 -11.41
CA TYR A 76 0.38 -6.43 -10.93
C TYR A 76 1.51 -5.79 -11.73
N ALA A 77 2.60 -6.54 -11.98
CA ALA A 77 3.76 -6.02 -12.70
C ALA A 77 3.44 -5.62 -14.15
N LYS A 78 2.41 -6.24 -14.74
CA LYS A 78 1.92 -5.97 -16.10
C LYS A 78 1.13 -4.65 -16.20
N GLU A 79 0.60 -4.13 -15.09
CA GLU A 79 -0.22 -2.93 -15.13
C GLU A 79 0.59 -1.71 -15.55
N ARG A 80 0.15 -1.06 -16.64
CA ARG A 80 0.91 -0.01 -17.33
C ARG A 80 1.21 1.20 -16.44
N LEU A 81 0.26 1.59 -15.58
CA LEU A 81 0.39 2.74 -14.69
C LEU A 81 1.05 2.42 -13.35
N ALA A 82 1.44 1.16 -13.10
CA ALA A 82 2.21 0.81 -11.92
C ALA A 82 3.65 1.35 -12.05
N ASN A 83 4.03 2.25 -11.15
CA ASN A 83 5.40 2.74 -11.02
C ASN A 83 6.29 1.74 -10.28
N THR A 84 5.70 1.02 -9.31
CA THR A 84 6.32 -0.10 -8.62
C THR A 84 5.25 -1.16 -8.30
N PHE A 85 5.69 -2.36 -7.98
CA PHE A 85 4.80 -3.40 -7.47
C PHE A 85 5.38 -4.04 -6.21
N SER A 86 4.59 -4.87 -5.53
CA SER A 86 4.98 -5.53 -4.28
C SER A 86 5.16 -7.02 -4.50
N GLY A 87 6.26 -7.56 -3.95
CA GLY A 87 6.43 -8.99 -3.72
C GLY A 87 5.93 -9.43 -2.35
N GLY A 88 5.52 -8.49 -1.50
CA GLY A 88 5.05 -8.75 -0.14
C GLY A 88 3.63 -9.28 -0.04
N ILE A 89 3.08 -9.85 -1.10
CA ILE A 89 1.84 -10.62 -1.07
C ILE A 89 2.04 -11.84 -0.17
N GLY A 90 1.03 -12.18 0.64
CA GLY A 90 1.13 -13.27 1.60
C GLY A 90 1.18 -14.63 0.92
N LEU A 91 2.35 -15.26 0.80
CA LEU A 91 2.45 -16.66 0.38
C LEU A 91 1.83 -17.55 1.46
N ASN A 92 0.84 -18.37 1.09
CA ASN A 92 0.08 -19.18 2.05
C ASN A 92 0.85 -20.41 2.53
N SER A 93 1.64 -21.03 1.66
CA SER A 93 2.42 -22.23 1.95
C SER A 93 3.70 -22.28 1.14
N VAL A 94 4.64 -23.11 1.56
CA VAL A 94 5.88 -23.41 0.85
C VAL A 94 6.09 -24.94 0.87
N ASN A 95 6.22 -25.55 -0.31
CA ASN A 95 6.30 -27.01 -0.46
C ASN A 95 5.16 -27.75 0.28
N GLY A 96 3.94 -27.16 0.25
CA GLY A 96 2.76 -27.70 0.92
C GLY A 96 2.73 -27.50 2.45
N ALA A 97 3.77 -26.88 3.05
CA ALA A 97 3.80 -26.58 4.48
C ALA A 97 3.31 -25.15 4.74
N THR A 98 2.38 -24.98 5.68
CA THR A 98 1.92 -23.66 6.13
C THR A 98 3.07 -22.83 6.69
N ILE A 99 3.15 -21.58 6.29
CA ILE A 99 4.15 -20.64 6.79
C ILE A 99 3.79 -20.21 8.21
N ARG A 100 4.77 -20.26 9.09
CA ARG A 100 4.63 -19.83 10.50
C ARG A 100 5.68 -18.78 10.82
N GLY A 101 5.26 -17.65 11.37
CA GLY A 101 6.16 -16.58 11.79
C GLY A 101 7.27 -17.06 12.71
N GLY A 102 8.50 -16.62 12.47
CA GLY A 102 9.70 -17.00 13.23
C GLY A 102 10.20 -18.43 12.99
N SER A 103 9.67 -19.14 11.98
CA SER A 103 10.06 -20.51 11.67
C SER A 103 10.93 -20.61 10.39
N PRO A 104 11.60 -21.75 10.14
CA PRO A 104 12.32 -21.96 8.89
C PRO A 104 11.47 -21.81 7.62
N SER A 105 10.15 -22.13 7.69
CA SER A 105 9.25 -21.98 6.55
C SER A 105 9.06 -20.51 6.17
N GLU A 106 9.03 -19.59 7.13
CA GLU A 106 8.99 -18.14 6.86
C GLU A 106 10.26 -17.66 6.17
N VAL A 107 11.43 -18.07 6.64
CA VAL A 107 12.71 -17.73 6.01
C VAL A 107 12.77 -18.19 4.56
N TYR A 108 12.34 -19.44 4.31
CA TYR A 108 12.31 -19.97 2.96
C TYR A 108 11.28 -19.24 2.07
N ALA A 109 10.10 -18.93 2.60
CA ALA A 109 9.08 -18.15 1.90
C ALA A 109 9.57 -16.75 1.51
N ALA A 110 10.27 -16.06 2.41
CA ALA A 110 10.83 -14.75 2.14
C ALA A 110 11.85 -14.78 0.99
N ILE A 111 12.71 -15.80 0.94
CA ILE A 111 13.65 -16.01 -0.18
C ILE A 111 12.88 -16.27 -1.47
N LEU A 112 11.88 -17.13 -1.44
CA LEU A 112 11.05 -17.46 -2.60
C LEU A 112 10.29 -16.22 -3.10
N ASN A 113 9.72 -15.41 -2.21
CA ASN A 113 9.09 -14.15 -2.55
C ASN A 113 10.04 -13.22 -3.32
N ALA A 114 11.27 -13.06 -2.84
CA ALA A 114 12.27 -12.21 -3.49
C ALA A 114 12.56 -12.68 -4.92
N ILE A 115 12.82 -13.98 -5.10
CA ILE A 115 13.11 -14.60 -6.40
C ILE A 115 11.91 -14.44 -7.36
N LEU A 116 10.72 -14.82 -6.91
CA LEU A 116 9.50 -14.78 -7.75
C LEU A 116 9.08 -13.35 -8.11
N THR A 117 9.31 -12.40 -7.21
CA THR A 117 9.06 -10.98 -7.50
C THR A 117 9.93 -10.49 -8.66
N ARG A 118 11.22 -10.77 -8.62
CA ARG A 118 12.10 -10.40 -9.73
C ARG A 118 11.74 -11.14 -11.02
N GLN A 119 11.41 -12.42 -10.92
CA GLN A 119 10.97 -13.22 -12.06
C GLN A 119 9.71 -12.64 -12.72
N ALA A 120 8.72 -12.21 -11.92
CA ALA A 120 7.51 -11.58 -12.44
C ALA A 120 7.79 -10.34 -13.29
N ALA A 121 8.69 -9.46 -12.81
CA ALA A 121 9.09 -8.27 -13.57
C ALA A 121 9.77 -8.61 -14.90
N ILE A 122 10.64 -9.63 -14.91
CA ILE A 122 11.32 -10.12 -16.11
C ILE A 122 10.29 -10.69 -17.10
N ASP A 123 9.39 -11.53 -16.63
CA ASP A 123 8.41 -12.23 -17.47
C ASP A 123 7.45 -11.28 -18.19
N VAL A 124 7.12 -10.14 -17.59
CA VAL A 124 6.26 -9.13 -18.21
C VAL A 124 7.03 -8.09 -19.04
N GLY A 125 8.33 -8.29 -19.25
CA GLY A 125 9.18 -7.40 -20.06
C GLY A 125 9.58 -6.09 -19.37
N ARG A 126 9.48 -6.03 -18.03
CA ARG A 126 9.85 -4.86 -17.21
C ARG A 126 10.94 -5.22 -16.19
N PRO A 127 12.13 -5.71 -16.63
CA PRO A 127 13.16 -6.22 -15.71
C PRO A 127 13.69 -5.16 -14.74
N GLY A 128 13.58 -3.88 -15.10
CA GLY A 128 13.97 -2.74 -14.28
C GLY A 128 12.90 -2.23 -13.31
N LEU A 129 11.68 -2.79 -13.36
CA LEU A 129 10.58 -2.31 -12.51
C LEU A 129 10.94 -2.35 -11.02
N GLY A 130 10.70 -1.24 -10.34
CA GLY A 130 10.97 -1.08 -8.92
C GLY A 130 10.02 -1.95 -8.06
N VAL A 131 10.54 -2.44 -6.96
CA VAL A 131 9.78 -3.18 -5.95
C VAL A 131 9.75 -2.37 -4.67
N HIS A 132 8.58 -1.90 -4.25
CA HIS A 132 8.47 -1.08 -3.05
C HIS A 132 8.38 -1.91 -1.75
N ASN A 133 8.01 -3.18 -1.85
CA ASN A 133 8.02 -4.14 -0.75
C ASN A 133 8.36 -5.52 -1.29
N VAL A 134 9.57 -5.98 -1.03
CA VAL A 134 10.11 -7.21 -1.64
C VAL A 134 9.51 -8.46 -1.00
N ILE A 135 9.28 -8.42 0.32
CA ILE A 135 8.74 -9.52 1.12
C ILE A 135 7.67 -9.00 2.06
N GLY A 136 6.92 -9.89 2.71
CA GLY A 136 5.87 -9.48 3.64
C GLY A 136 6.37 -8.55 4.75
N SER A 137 5.65 -7.46 5.00
CA SER A 137 6.03 -6.44 6.00
C SER A 137 6.01 -6.95 7.44
N ALA A 138 5.29 -8.05 7.68
CA ALA A 138 5.20 -8.71 8.99
C ALA A 138 6.32 -9.73 9.23
N GLU A 139 7.14 -10.05 8.23
CA GLU A 139 8.21 -11.03 8.32
C GLU A 139 9.19 -10.75 9.45
N SER A 140 9.75 -11.81 10.03
CA SER A 140 10.78 -11.69 11.09
C SER A 140 12.06 -11.05 10.55
N THR A 141 12.86 -10.47 11.45
CA THR A 141 14.20 -9.95 11.12
C THR A 141 15.06 -11.02 10.45
N ALA A 142 14.98 -12.29 10.91
CA ALA A 142 15.71 -13.40 10.31
C ALA A 142 15.32 -13.65 8.85
N ALA A 143 14.03 -13.58 8.52
CA ALA A 143 13.52 -13.72 7.16
C ALA A 143 14.01 -12.59 6.24
N ILE A 144 13.95 -11.34 6.72
CA ILE A 144 14.46 -10.18 5.97
C ILE A 144 15.95 -10.31 5.69
N ILE A 145 16.77 -10.64 6.71
CA ILE A 145 18.21 -10.82 6.55
C ILE A 145 18.54 -11.93 5.55
N ALA A 146 17.81 -13.04 5.60
CA ALA A 146 18.04 -14.15 4.69
C ALA A 146 17.69 -13.82 3.23
N ALA A 147 16.59 -13.12 3.01
CA ALA A 147 16.10 -12.78 1.68
C ALA A 147 16.83 -11.57 1.05
N ASN A 148 17.36 -10.65 1.86
CA ASN A 148 17.98 -9.40 1.39
C ASN A 148 19.35 -9.62 0.75
N ARG A 149 19.39 -10.28 -0.41
CA ARG A 149 20.60 -10.63 -1.13
C ARG A 149 20.46 -10.34 -2.64
N PRO A 150 21.49 -9.81 -3.29
CA PRO A 150 21.49 -9.60 -4.74
C PRO A 150 21.28 -10.89 -5.54
N GLU A 151 21.72 -12.06 -5.02
CA GLU A 151 21.56 -13.37 -5.64
C GLU A 151 20.10 -13.77 -5.78
N PHE A 152 19.22 -13.19 -4.96
CA PHE A 152 17.75 -13.40 -5.02
C PHE A 152 17.04 -12.28 -5.79
N GLY A 153 17.79 -11.45 -6.52
CA GLY A 153 17.25 -10.39 -7.36
C GLY A 153 16.94 -9.09 -6.62
N ILE A 154 17.36 -8.94 -5.35
CA ILE A 154 17.16 -7.72 -4.57
C ILE A 154 18.17 -6.64 -4.99
N ARG A 155 17.66 -5.42 -5.19
CA ARG A 155 18.46 -4.24 -5.57
C ARG A 155 18.44 -3.19 -4.48
N LYS A 156 19.38 -2.24 -4.54
CA LYS A 156 19.39 -1.08 -3.64
C LYS A 156 18.24 -0.11 -3.91
N THR A 157 17.67 -0.17 -5.09
CA THR A 157 16.49 0.59 -5.52
C THR A 157 15.16 -0.14 -5.22
N ASP A 158 15.21 -1.28 -4.53
CA ASP A 158 14.04 -1.99 -4.01
C ASP A 158 13.82 -1.65 -2.52
N GLY A 159 12.57 -1.64 -2.10
CA GLY A 159 12.15 -1.26 -0.76
C GLY A 159 11.66 -2.43 0.09
N PHE A 160 11.69 -2.19 1.39
CA PHE A 160 11.11 -3.07 2.40
C PHE A 160 10.18 -2.24 3.28
N LEU A 161 8.97 -2.72 3.50
CA LEU A 161 8.05 -2.12 4.47
C LEU A 161 8.34 -2.66 5.86
N VAL A 162 8.47 -1.75 6.82
CA VAL A 162 8.53 -2.08 8.24
C VAL A 162 7.20 -1.69 8.87
N ALA A 163 6.42 -2.69 9.27
CA ALA A 163 5.15 -2.49 9.94
C ALA A 163 5.39 -1.92 11.34
N SER A 164 5.06 -0.66 11.58
CA SER A 164 5.11 -0.07 12.91
C SER A 164 3.87 -0.43 13.73
N LEU A 165 3.97 -0.35 15.06
CA LEU A 165 2.81 -0.51 15.94
C LEU A 165 2.02 0.80 15.95
N PRO A 166 0.81 0.82 15.37
CA PRO A 166 0.08 2.07 15.16
C PRO A 166 -0.46 2.71 16.45
N GLU A 167 -0.31 2.04 17.60
CA GLU A 167 -0.56 2.59 18.94
C GLU A 167 0.59 3.48 19.46
N LEU A 168 1.45 3.96 18.57
CA LEU A 168 2.64 4.75 18.88
C LEU A 168 3.63 4.00 19.79
N LYS A 169 3.82 2.71 19.51
CA LYS A 169 4.76 1.82 20.20
C LYS A 169 5.87 1.36 19.27
N THR A 170 6.96 0.89 19.85
CA THR A 170 8.02 0.19 19.12
C THR A 170 8.58 -0.94 19.98
N ASP A 171 9.30 -1.85 19.34
CA ASP A 171 9.98 -2.98 19.98
C ASP A 171 11.32 -3.27 19.30
N TYR A 172 12.09 -4.16 19.90
CA TYR A 172 13.41 -4.53 19.36
C TYR A 172 13.33 -5.24 18.02
N GLU A 173 12.26 -6.01 17.75
CA GLU A 173 12.11 -6.70 16.46
C GLU A 173 12.03 -5.69 15.31
N ARG A 174 11.26 -4.63 15.47
CA ARG A 174 11.14 -3.55 14.46
C ARG A 174 12.41 -2.73 14.34
N LEU A 175 13.05 -2.41 15.47
CA LEU A 175 14.33 -1.70 15.46
C LEU A 175 15.45 -2.51 14.82
N ASN A 176 15.47 -3.84 15.01
CA ASN A 176 16.44 -4.73 14.36
C ASN A 176 16.24 -4.75 12.83
N LYS A 177 15.01 -4.78 12.34
CA LYS A 177 14.71 -4.65 10.90
C LYS A 177 15.26 -3.35 10.32
N VAL A 178 14.96 -2.23 10.97
CA VAL A 178 15.45 -0.91 10.57
C VAL A 178 16.98 -0.86 10.58
N ALA A 179 17.63 -1.34 11.64
CA ALA A 179 19.08 -1.36 11.76
C ALA A 179 19.73 -2.20 10.65
N HIS A 180 19.16 -3.36 10.33
CA HIS A 180 19.61 -4.18 9.21
C HIS A 180 19.47 -3.44 7.86
N LEU A 181 18.31 -2.91 7.57
CA LEU A 181 18.01 -2.25 6.29
C LEU A 181 18.87 -0.98 6.10
N LEU A 182 19.06 -0.18 7.15
CA LEU A 182 19.97 0.96 7.11
C LEU A 182 21.42 0.53 6.85
N SER A 183 21.90 -0.50 7.53
CA SER A 183 23.26 -1.01 7.33
C SER A 183 23.47 -1.60 5.94
N SER A 184 22.43 -2.15 5.34
CA SER A 184 22.43 -2.70 3.99
C SER A 184 22.24 -1.63 2.91
N GLY A 185 21.84 -0.40 3.27
CA GLY A 185 21.54 0.69 2.34
C GLY A 185 20.34 0.43 1.44
N ASN A 186 19.32 -0.26 1.97
CA ASN A 186 18.04 -0.50 1.28
C ASN A 186 17.04 0.62 1.55
N ILE A 187 16.07 0.75 0.66
CA ILE A 187 14.94 1.65 0.84
C ILE A 187 14.03 1.10 1.95
N ILE A 188 13.69 1.95 2.91
CA ILE A 188 12.78 1.61 4.02
C ILE A 188 11.48 2.36 3.84
N GLY A 189 10.36 1.64 3.81
CA GLY A 189 9.03 2.19 3.95
C GLY A 189 8.47 1.94 5.34
N ALA A 190 7.80 2.92 5.94
CA ALA A 190 7.02 2.72 7.16
C ALA A 190 5.58 2.36 6.81
N LEU A 191 5.06 1.30 7.40
CA LEU A 191 3.70 0.81 7.20
C LEU A 191 2.91 0.93 8.51
N TYR A 192 1.74 1.59 8.50
CA TYR A 192 0.91 1.76 9.70
C TYR A 192 -0.57 1.96 9.38
N GLY A 193 -1.42 1.29 10.15
CA GLY A 193 -2.87 1.32 10.01
C GLY A 193 -3.59 1.55 11.34
N PRO A 194 -3.82 2.82 11.76
CA PRO A 194 -4.65 3.12 12.92
C PRO A 194 -6.08 2.59 12.78
N ILE A 195 -6.64 2.07 13.88
CA ILE A 195 -7.95 1.40 13.88
C ILE A 195 -9.04 2.35 14.37
N MET A 196 -9.89 2.83 13.46
CA MET A 196 -11.10 3.59 13.79
C MET A 196 -12.13 2.68 14.46
N GLY A 197 -12.71 3.15 15.55
CA GLY A 197 -13.60 2.34 16.41
C GLY A 197 -12.86 1.51 17.45
N GLY A 198 -11.52 1.51 17.39
CA GLY A 198 -10.63 0.92 18.39
C GLY A 198 -9.92 2.00 19.23
N TYR A 199 -8.63 1.84 19.46
CA TYR A 199 -7.83 2.74 20.31
C TYR A 199 -7.70 4.18 19.77
N SER A 200 -7.86 4.39 18.47
CA SER A 200 -7.85 5.73 17.87
C SER A 200 -9.19 6.48 17.94
N GLY A 201 -10.23 5.85 18.50
CA GLY A 201 -11.56 6.45 18.67
C GLY A 201 -12.29 6.64 17.34
N GLY A 202 -12.95 7.79 17.17
CA GLY A 202 -13.67 8.16 15.95
C GLY A 202 -12.77 8.64 14.81
N PRO A 203 -13.37 9.19 13.73
CA PRO A 203 -12.62 9.64 12.55
C PRO A 203 -11.55 10.70 12.88
N GLU A 204 -11.87 11.68 13.71
CA GLU A 204 -10.95 12.75 14.11
C GLU A 204 -9.73 12.20 14.85
N GLY A 205 -9.95 11.32 15.83
CA GLY A 205 -8.88 10.65 16.56
C GLY A 205 -8.03 9.79 15.64
N THR A 206 -8.65 9.11 14.68
CA THR A 206 -7.94 8.29 13.69
C THR A 206 -7.05 9.15 12.78
N ALA A 207 -7.54 10.30 12.34
CA ALA A 207 -6.74 11.24 11.55
C ALA A 207 -5.52 11.74 12.34
N VAL A 208 -5.70 12.15 13.61
CA VAL A 208 -4.62 12.60 14.50
C VAL A 208 -3.58 11.48 14.70
N VAL A 209 -4.02 10.26 15.02
CA VAL A 209 -3.12 9.11 15.27
C VAL A 209 -2.38 8.73 13.99
N THR A 210 -3.00 8.84 12.80
CA THR A 210 -2.33 8.55 11.53
C THR A 210 -1.17 9.52 11.27
N VAL A 211 -1.39 10.82 11.48
CA VAL A 211 -0.32 11.82 11.35
C VAL A 211 0.75 11.63 12.44
N ALA A 212 0.35 11.34 13.68
CA ALA A 212 1.29 11.05 14.76
C ALA A 212 2.20 9.86 14.46
N ASN A 213 1.67 8.80 13.81
CA ASN A 213 2.48 7.68 13.33
C ASN A 213 3.49 8.12 12.25
N ALA A 214 3.10 8.99 11.31
CA ALA A 214 4.04 9.51 10.32
C ALA A 214 5.23 10.23 11.00
N LEU A 215 4.95 11.10 11.98
CA LEU A 215 5.98 11.80 12.74
C LEU A 215 6.84 10.86 13.59
N GLN A 216 6.23 9.92 14.31
CA GLN A 216 6.94 8.93 15.11
C GLN A 216 7.87 8.08 14.24
N ASN A 217 7.37 7.60 13.09
CA ASN A 217 8.17 6.78 12.18
C ASN A 217 9.34 7.57 11.59
N SER A 218 9.14 8.84 11.20
CA SER A 218 10.21 9.71 10.72
C SER A 218 11.32 9.85 11.76
N LEU A 219 10.96 9.91 13.03
CA LEU A 219 11.90 10.05 14.13
C LEU A 219 12.63 8.74 14.48
N ILE A 220 11.89 7.62 14.57
CA ILE A 220 12.41 6.35 15.11
C ILE A 220 12.95 5.44 14.01
N TYR A 221 12.21 5.28 12.90
CA TYR A 221 12.55 4.33 11.83
C TYR A 221 13.26 4.98 10.65
N GLN A 222 13.19 6.33 10.55
CA GLN A 222 13.82 7.11 9.48
C GLN A 222 13.51 6.54 8.08
N PRO A 223 12.23 6.29 7.74
CA PRO A 223 11.86 5.69 6.50
C PRO A 223 12.07 6.68 5.34
N HIS A 224 12.27 6.13 4.15
CA HIS A 224 12.33 6.91 2.93
C HIS A 224 10.94 7.30 2.43
N TYR A 225 9.92 6.47 2.69
CA TYR A 225 8.53 6.74 2.35
C TYR A 225 7.57 6.14 3.38
N HIS A 226 6.33 6.60 3.35
CA HIS A 226 5.28 6.19 4.29
C HIS A 226 4.10 5.59 3.56
N MET A 227 3.61 4.46 4.05
CA MET A 227 2.35 3.84 3.67
C MET A 227 1.40 3.89 4.86
N CYS A 228 0.31 4.64 4.76
CA CYS A 228 -0.75 4.62 5.77
C CYS A 228 -2.00 3.93 5.24
N PHE A 229 -2.74 3.26 6.16
CA PHE A 229 -3.99 2.57 5.85
C PHE A 229 -4.92 2.58 7.06
N PRO A 230 -5.47 3.76 7.47
CA PRO A 230 -6.45 3.78 8.54
C PRO A 230 -7.58 2.81 8.22
N LEU A 231 -8.01 2.01 9.21
CA LEU A 231 -8.90 0.87 8.99
C LEU A 231 -10.11 0.93 9.92
N HIS A 232 -11.29 0.57 9.42
CA HIS A 232 -12.49 0.45 10.24
C HIS A 232 -12.52 -0.88 11.00
N MET A 233 -12.64 -0.84 12.34
CA MET A 233 -12.56 -2.01 13.22
C MET A 233 -13.55 -3.12 12.85
N SER A 234 -14.79 -2.77 12.48
CA SER A 234 -15.84 -3.75 12.20
C SER A 234 -15.93 -4.18 10.74
N TYR A 235 -15.53 -3.30 9.80
CA TYR A 235 -15.68 -3.57 8.37
C TYR A 235 -14.37 -4.02 7.71
N LEU A 236 -13.22 -3.82 8.38
CA LEU A 236 -11.89 -4.16 7.87
C LEU A 236 -11.64 -3.57 6.47
N CYS A 237 -12.04 -2.32 6.30
CA CYS A 237 -11.82 -1.55 5.08
C CYS A 237 -11.64 -0.06 5.41
N ASN A 238 -11.18 0.73 4.45
CA ASN A 238 -11.07 2.19 4.58
C ASN A 238 -11.88 2.96 3.53
N THR A 239 -12.75 2.28 2.82
CA THR A 239 -13.61 2.83 1.78
C THR A 239 -15.00 3.26 2.27
N VAL A 240 -15.21 3.29 3.59
CA VAL A 240 -16.38 3.92 4.22
C VAL A 240 -16.23 5.44 4.22
N GLN A 241 -17.36 6.15 4.22
CA GLN A 241 -17.40 7.61 4.15
C GLN A 241 -16.46 8.29 5.16
N GLU A 242 -16.48 7.83 6.41
CA GLU A 242 -15.68 8.40 7.51
C GLU A 242 -14.18 8.24 7.27
N LEU A 243 -13.75 7.09 6.72
CA LEU A 243 -12.33 6.85 6.46
C LEU A 243 -11.86 7.48 5.15
N LEU A 244 -12.71 7.65 4.14
CA LEU A 244 -12.39 8.49 2.98
C LEU A 244 -12.16 9.95 3.40
N TRP A 245 -12.94 10.44 4.40
CA TRP A 245 -12.69 11.74 5.03
C TRP A 245 -11.35 11.76 5.77
N VAL A 246 -11.03 10.71 6.57
CA VAL A 246 -9.73 10.59 7.27
C VAL A 246 -8.58 10.62 6.27
N ILE A 247 -8.65 9.86 5.19
CA ILE A 247 -7.65 9.86 4.10
C ILE A 247 -7.43 11.29 3.59
N SER A 248 -8.53 11.99 3.31
CA SER A 248 -8.46 13.36 2.80
C SER A 248 -7.81 14.34 3.81
N VAL A 249 -8.19 14.28 5.08
CA VAL A 249 -7.63 15.15 6.12
C VAL A 249 -6.16 14.86 6.39
N VAL A 250 -5.77 13.58 6.45
CA VAL A 250 -4.36 13.16 6.60
C VAL A 250 -3.52 13.66 5.43
N GLY A 251 -3.99 13.48 4.19
CA GLY A 251 -3.32 13.97 3.00
C GLY A 251 -3.12 15.48 3.05
N GLN A 252 -4.17 16.23 3.37
CA GLN A 252 -4.10 17.69 3.51
C GLN A 252 -3.12 18.13 4.61
N ALA A 253 -3.14 17.47 5.75
CA ALA A 253 -2.25 17.80 6.88
C ALA A 253 -0.79 17.56 6.52
N THR A 254 -0.46 16.41 5.96
CA THR A 254 0.91 16.03 5.62
C THR A 254 1.46 16.83 4.43
N SER A 255 0.68 17.01 3.36
CA SER A 255 1.12 17.74 2.17
C SER A 255 1.32 19.25 2.37
N ARG A 256 0.59 19.86 3.33
CA ARG A 256 0.75 21.28 3.66
C ARG A 256 1.92 21.57 4.60
N ASN A 257 2.26 20.63 5.47
CA ASN A 257 3.17 20.87 6.59
C ASN A 257 4.49 20.09 6.49
N THR A 258 4.62 19.16 5.55
CA THR A 258 5.79 18.32 5.40
C THR A 258 6.12 18.10 3.93
N HIS A 259 7.30 17.53 3.66
CA HIS A 259 7.69 17.01 2.35
C HIS A 259 7.81 15.48 2.36
N LEU A 260 7.16 14.81 3.31
CA LEU A 260 7.19 13.37 3.42
C LEU A 260 6.62 12.71 2.15
N LEU A 261 7.24 11.62 1.73
CA LEU A 261 6.77 10.79 0.62
C LEU A 261 5.63 9.90 1.12
N MET A 262 4.43 10.46 1.15
CA MET A 262 3.23 9.82 1.70
C MET A 262 2.45 9.07 0.63
N ALA A 263 2.04 7.85 0.95
CA ALA A 263 1.12 7.06 0.13
C ALA A 263 0.00 6.47 0.99
N ILE A 264 -1.19 6.35 0.39
CA ILE A 264 -2.35 5.72 1.01
C ILE A 264 -2.61 4.36 0.37
N ALA A 265 -2.81 3.33 1.19
CA ALA A 265 -3.30 2.05 0.73
C ALA A 265 -4.83 2.01 0.73
N GLY A 266 -5.40 1.40 -0.30
CA GLY A 266 -6.83 1.08 -0.37
C GLY A 266 -7.09 -0.26 0.30
N GLU A 267 -7.85 -0.23 1.38
CA GLU A 267 -8.35 -1.42 2.08
C GLU A 267 -9.84 -1.60 1.71
N LEU A 268 -10.11 -2.52 0.79
CA LEU A 268 -11.42 -2.68 0.17
C LEU A 268 -12.19 -3.84 0.84
N ALA A 269 -13.47 -3.61 1.09
CA ALA A 269 -14.34 -4.62 1.71
C ALA A 269 -14.69 -5.75 0.75
N SER A 270 -14.89 -5.45 -0.53
CA SER A 270 -15.28 -6.42 -1.55
C SER A 270 -14.09 -7.03 -2.28
N GLY A 271 -14.32 -8.13 -2.98
CA GLY A 271 -13.30 -8.89 -3.68
C GLY A 271 -13.39 -8.82 -5.20
N PRO A 272 -12.43 -9.46 -5.90
CA PRO A 272 -12.25 -9.37 -7.35
C PRO A 272 -13.50 -9.79 -8.12
N CYS A 273 -13.62 -9.31 -9.35
CA CYS A 273 -14.73 -9.62 -10.24
C CYS A 273 -16.11 -9.15 -9.71
N THR A 274 -16.13 -8.00 -9.02
CA THR A 274 -17.36 -7.34 -8.56
C THR A 274 -17.36 -5.86 -8.97
N HIS A 275 -18.53 -5.30 -9.27
CA HIS A 275 -18.65 -3.85 -9.49
C HIS A 275 -18.19 -3.07 -8.25
N MET A 276 -18.51 -3.57 -7.07
CA MET A 276 -18.22 -2.90 -5.80
C MET A 276 -16.73 -2.66 -5.61
N VAL A 277 -15.87 -3.66 -5.86
CA VAL A 277 -14.41 -3.51 -5.66
C VAL A 277 -13.83 -2.40 -6.53
N LEU A 278 -14.33 -2.24 -7.74
CA LEU A 278 -13.86 -1.20 -8.66
C LEU A 278 -14.34 0.20 -8.24
N TYR A 279 -15.55 0.33 -7.70
CA TYR A 279 -16.01 1.60 -7.10
C TYR A 279 -15.22 1.95 -5.84
N GLU A 280 -14.94 0.99 -4.97
CA GLU A 280 -14.11 1.19 -3.79
C GLU A 280 -12.69 1.63 -4.18
N ALA A 281 -12.09 0.97 -5.19
CA ALA A 281 -10.78 1.31 -5.73
C ALA A 281 -10.74 2.75 -6.28
N ALA A 282 -11.76 3.16 -7.03
CA ALA A 282 -11.88 4.52 -7.53
C ALA A 282 -12.04 5.55 -6.39
N ALA A 283 -12.89 5.26 -5.40
CA ALA A 283 -13.20 6.19 -4.31
C ALA A 283 -11.96 6.54 -3.48
N TYR A 284 -11.18 5.56 -3.02
CA TYR A 284 -9.98 5.84 -2.23
C TYR A 284 -8.90 6.53 -3.06
N ALA A 285 -8.76 6.13 -4.33
CA ALA A 285 -7.77 6.73 -5.22
C ALA A 285 -8.06 8.21 -5.50
N ILE A 286 -9.34 8.58 -5.72
CA ILE A 286 -9.77 9.96 -5.87
C ILE A 286 -9.52 10.74 -4.58
N ALA A 287 -9.93 10.20 -3.41
CA ALA A 287 -9.75 10.84 -2.11
C ALA A 287 -8.27 11.12 -1.82
N GLY A 288 -7.39 10.12 -2.03
CA GLY A 288 -5.96 10.24 -1.81
C GLY A 288 -5.31 11.25 -2.76
N THR A 289 -5.57 11.11 -4.06
CA THR A 289 -4.96 11.95 -5.11
C THR A 289 -5.30 13.42 -4.95
N ALA A 290 -6.59 13.77 -4.81
CA ALA A 290 -7.03 15.16 -4.63
C ALA A 290 -6.52 15.78 -3.33
N SER A 291 -6.17 14.96 -2.34
CA SER A 291 -5.69 15.39 -1.04
C SER A 291 -4.16 15.42 -0.90
N GLY A 292 -3.41 15.14 -1.98
CA GLY A 292 -1.95 15.25 -2.00
C GLY A 292 -1.22 13.98 -1.55
N LEU A 293 -1.83 12.80 -1.69
CA LEU A 293 -1.19 11.51 -1.43
C LEU A 293 -0.84 10.79 -2.74
N ASN A 294 0.22 9.98 -2.69
CA ASN A 294 0.47 8.93 -3.67
C ASN A 294 -0.41 7.71 -3.35
N LEU A 295 -0.52 6.77 -4.27
CA LEU A 295 -1.36 5.58 -4.13
C LEU A 295 -0.48 4.35 -3.90
N MET A 296 -0.86 3.52 -2.93
CA MET A 296 -0.16 2.27 -2.65
C MET A 296 -1.17 1.19 -2.28
N ALA A 297 -0.87 -0.03 -2.67
CA ALA A 297 -1.64 -1.24 -2.44
C ALA A 297 -3.13 -1.12 -2.80
N VAL A 298 -3.71 -2.20 -3.25
CA VAL A 298 -5.16 -2.38 -3.36
C VAL A 298 -5.48 -3.69 -2.69
N GLU A 299 -5.68 -3.59 -1.39
CA GLU A 299 -6.00 -4.72 -0.54
C GLU A 299 -7.49 -5.02 -0.67
N VAL A 300 -7.84 -6.21 -1.11
CA VAL A 300 -9.22 -6.57 -1.46
C VAL A 300 -9.76 -7.70 -0.60
N ALA A 301 -11.08 -7.87 -0.59
CA ALA A 301 -11.75 -8.93 0.17
C ALA A 301 -11.30 -8.96 1.66
N LYS A 302 -11.04 -7.77 2.24
CA LYS A 302 -10.58 -7.60 3.64
C LYS A 302 -9.27 -8.34 3.95
N ASN A 303 -8.42 -8.61 2.92
CA ASN A 303 -7.20 -9.41 3.01
C ASN A 303 -7.38 -10.79 3.65
N LYS A 304 -8.54 -11.41 3.46
CA LYS A 304 -8.94 -12.58 4.24
C LYS A 304 -9.03 -13.87 3.43
N TYR A 305 -9.35 -13.76 2.15
CA TYR A 305 -9.68 -14.92 1.33
C TYR A 305 -8.49 -15.32 0.45
N LEU A 306 -8.22 -16.63 0.41
CA LEU A 306 -7.13 -17.19 -0.39
C LEU A 306 -7.33 -16.90 -1.88
N ASP A 307 -6.28 -16.47 -2.56
CA ASP A 307 -6.25 -16.18 -4.00
C ASP A 307 -7.21 -15.05 -4.47
N HIS A 308 -7.69 -14.21 -3.56
CA HIS A 308 -8.61 -13.12 -3.88
C HIS A 308 -7.86 -11.78 -4.01
N CYS A 309 -7.08 -11.61 -5.05
CA CYS A 309 -6.46 -10.35 -5.45
C CYS A 309 -5.96 -10.41 -6.89
N SER A 310 -5.93 -9.28 -7.61
CA SER A 310 -5.47 -9.23 -8.99
C SER A 310 -4.97 -7.84 -9.41
N GLY A 311 -4.37 -7.72 -10.59
CA GLY A 311 -3.97 -6.46 -11.18
C GLY A 311 -5.12 -5.53 -11.59
N MET A 312 -6.36 -6.04 -11.76
CA MET A 312 -7.49 -5.24 -12.26
C MET A 312 -7.91 -4.16 -11.25
N GLU A 313 -7.93 -4.48 -9.97
CA GLU A 313 -8.24 -3.52 -8.91
C GLU A 313 -7.19 -2.40 -8.87
N ALA A 314 -5.92 -2.77 -9.04
CA ALA A 314 -4.81 -1.83 -9.14
C ALA A 314 -4.92 -0.95 -10.37
N ARG A 315 -5.32 -1.49 -11.51
CA ARG A 315 -5.60 -0.73 -12.74
C ARG A 315 -6.67 0.33 -12.48
N MET A 316 -7.82 -0.04 -11.93
CA MET A 316 -8.90 0.90 -11.63
C MET A 316 -8.42 2.02 -10.70
N ALA A 317 -7.67 1.69 -9.65
CA ALA A 317 -7.13 2.69 -8.73
C ALA A 317 -6.15 3.64 -9.42
N ALA A 318 -5.24 3.13 -10.27
CA ALA A 318 -4.30 3.95 -11.01
C ALA A 318 -4.99 4.92 -11.97
N GLU A 319 -5.90 4.41 -12.78
CA GLU A 319 -6.64 5.21 -13.77
C GLU A 319 -7.51 6.25 -13.10
N ALA A 320 -8.20 5.91 -12.00
CA ALA A 320 -8.97 6.86 -11.21
C ALA A 320 -8.07 7.92 -10.57
N GLY A 321 -6.93 7.53 -10.00
CA GLY A 321 -5.96 8.46 -9.45
C GLY A 321 -5.39 9.41 -10.50
N HIS A 322 -5.02 8.91 -11.68
CA HIS A 322 -4.55 9.74 -12.79
C HIS A 322 -5.63 10.71 -13.26
N ALA A 323 -6.88 10.26 -13.39
CA ALA A 323 -8.01 11.11 -13.80
C ALA A 323 -8.36 12.17 -12.75
N ALA A 324 -8.07 11.92 -11.46
CA ALA A 324 -8.30 12.86 -10.37
C ALA A 324 -7.16 13.89 -10.19
N SER A 325 -6.09 13.81 -10.99
CA SER A 325 -4.99 14.78 -10.92
C SER A 325 -5.48 16.17 -11.31
N GLY A 326 -5.16 17.18 -10.50
CA GLY A 326 -5.63 18.55 -10.68
C GLY A 326 -7.10 18.79 -10.27
N MET A 327 -7.82 17.75 -9.83
CA MET A 327 -9.21 17.88 -9.38
C MET A 327 -9.27 18.69 -8.09
N LYS A 328 -10.21 19.64 -8.02
CA LYS A 328 -10.49 20.36 -6.77
C LYS A 328 -11.12 19.42 -5.75
N ARG A 329 -10.77 19.61 -4.49
CA ARG A 329 -11.28 18.75 -3.39
C ARG A 329 -12.79 18.79 -3.25
N GLU A 330 -13.41 19.94 -3.53
CA GLU A 330 -14.86 20.09 -3.54
C GLU A 330 -15.50 19.20 -4.60
N ASP A 331 -14.95 19.19 -5.82
CA ASP A 331 -15.44 18.36 -6.94
C ASP A 331 -15.18 16.86 -6.64
N ALA A 332 -14.02 16.52 -6.09
CA ALA A 332 -13.70 15.16 -5.65
C ALA A 332 -14.67 14.67 -4.57
N ASN A 333 -15.01 15.51 -3.59
CA ASN A 333 -15.97 15.18 -2.55
C ASN A 333 -17.36 14.88 -3.10
N GLU A 334 -17.87 15.71 -4.03
CA GLU A 334 -19.18 15.47 -4.67
C GLU A 334 -19.17 14.18 -5.49
N LEU A 335 -18.11 13.94 -6.26
CA LEU A 335 -17.95 12.70 -7.03
C LEU A 335 -17.91 11.47 -6.11
N ILE A 336 -17.15 11.52 -5.01
CA ILE A 336 -17.06 10.42 -4.04
C ILE A 336 -18.43 10.14 -3.39
N LYS A 337 -19.23 11.16 -3.08
CA LYS A 337 -20.59 10.97 -2.58
C LYS A 337 -21.47 10.21 -3.58
N GLU A 338 -21.34 10.49 -4.87
CA GLU A 338 -22.06 9.74 -5.90
C GLU A 338 -21.57 8.31 -6.02
N ILE A 339 -20.25 8.07 -5.94
CA ILE A 339 -19.67 6.73 -5.96
C ILE A 339 -20.09 5.93 -4.73
N LEU A 340 -20.12 6.52 -3.54
CA LEU A 340 -20.56 5.88 -2.30
C LEU A 340 -21.97 5.31 -2.41
N LYS A 341 -22.89 5.98 -3.11
CA LYS A 341 -24.26 5.48 -3.34
C LYS A 341 -24.32 4.12 -4.06
N ARG A 342 -23.22 3.71 -4.76
CA ARG A 342 -23.14 2.43 -5.47
C ARG A 342 -22.82 1.26 -4.53
N TYR A 343 -22.26 1.53 -3.33
CA TYR A 343 -21.74 0.42 -2.53
C TYR A 343 -21.88 0.55 -1.01
N GLN A 344 -22.02 1.77 -0.44
CA GLN A 344 -21.93 1.96 1.01
C GLN A 344 -22.91 1.11 1.82
N ASP A 345 -24.11 0.87 1.32
CA ASP A 345 -25.14 0.06 1.99
C ASP A 345 -24.77 -1.44 2.06
N ARG A 346 -23.79 -1.86 1.24
CA ARG A 346 -23.32 -3.24 1.16
C ARG A 346 -21.99 -3.49 1.88
N ILE A 347 -21.39 -2.50 2.49
CA ILE A 347 -20.05 -2.63 3.14
C ILE A 347 -20.03 -3.74 4.19
N ARG A 348 -21.11 -3.89 4.98
CA ARG A 348 -21.19 -4.95 5.99
C ARG A 348 -21.15 -6.33 5.36
N ASP A 349 -21.93 -6.54 4.31
CA ASP A 349 -22.11 -7.79 3.59
C ASP A 349 -21.49 -7.72 2.19
N ALA A 350 -20.29 -7.15 2.14
CA ALA A 350 -19.55 -6.95 0.89
C ALA A 350 -19.31 -8.31 0.18
N PRO A 351 -19.49 -8.36 -1.14
CA PRO A 351 -19.28 -9.59 -1.90
C PRO A 351 -17.81 -10.00 -1.84
N VAL A 352 -17.56 -11.26 -1.55
CA VAL A 352 -16.19 -11.83 -1.51
C VAL A 352 -15.54 -11.83 -2.90
N GLY A 353 -16.37 -11.88 -3.95
CA GLY A 353 -15.89 -11.94 -5.34
C GLY A 353 -15.40 -13.33 -5.73
N LYS A 354 -14.53 -13.36 -6.72
CA LYS A 354 -13.94 -14.59 -7.29
C LYS A 354 -12.45 -14.66 -7.00
N SER A 355 -11.93 -15.87 -6.88
CA SER A 355 -10.49 -16.09 -6.81
C SER A 355 -9.80 -15.71 -8.12
N PHE A 356 -8.49 -15.52 -8.08
CA PHE A 356 -7.67 -15.21 -9.25
C PHE A 356 -7.86 -16.24 -10.37
N ARG A 357 -7.94 -17.54 -10.03
CA ARG A 357 -8.17 -18.63 -10.99
C ARG A 357 -9.51 -18.54 -11.71
N GLU A 358 -10.52 -17.97 -11.07
CA GLU A 358 -11.88 -17.85 -11.63
C GLU A 358 -12.06 -16.57 -12.45
N CYS A 359 -11.25 -15.54 -12.18
CA CYS A 359 -11.41 -14.23 -12.83
C CYS A 359 -10.23 -13.83 -13.73
N TYR A 360 -9.20 -14.68 -13.88
CA TYR A 360 -8.07 -14.47 -14.79
C TYR A 360 -7.77 -15.72 -15.61
N ASP A 361 -7.36 -15.51 -16.87
CA ASP A 361 -6.74 -16.55 -17.70
C ASP A 361 -5.27 -16.71 -17.27
N LEU A 362 -4.92 -17.89 -16.74
CA LEU A 362 -3.57 -18.16 -16.22
C LEU A 362 -2.50 -18.30 -17.32
N LYS A 363 -2.87 -18.48 -18.59
CA LYS A 363 -1.90 -18.59 -19.69
C LYS A 363 -1.46 -17.21 -20.17
N THR A 364 -2.41 -16.29 -20.24
CA THR A 364 -2.19 -14.94 -20.79
C THR A 364 -2.03 -13.88 -19.70
N ILE A 365 -2.37 -14.24 -18.46
CA ILE A 365 -2.44 -13.31 -17.31
C ILE A 365 -3.28 -12.08 -17.68
N THR A 366 -4.50 -12.36 -18.13
CA THR A 366 -5.50 -11.34 -18.49
C THR A 366 -6.81 -11.59 -17.76
N PRO A 367 -7.57 -10.53 -17.44
CA PRO A 367 -8.89 -10.68 -16.83
C PRO A 367 -9.80 -11.54 -17.71
N SER A 368 -10.70 -12.29 -17.09
CA SER A 368 -11.78 -12.99 -17.78
C SER A 368 -12.70 -12.00 -18.51
N ALA A 369 -13.46 -12.49 -19.50
CA ALA A 369 -14.46 -11.68 -20.20
C ALA A 369 -15.44 -11.04 -19.21
N GLU A 370 -15.94 -11.82 -18.23
CA GLU A 370 -16.84 -11.30 -17.20
C GLU A 370 -16.21 -10.15 -16.39
N TYR A 371 -14.94 -10.28 -15.98
CA TYR A 371 -14.30 -9.21 -15.21
C TYR A 371 -14.03 -7.97 -16.07
N SER A 372 -13.70 -8.17 -17.33
CA SER A 372 -13.55 -7.07 -18.30
C SER A 372 -14.88 -6.36 -18.52
N ASP A 373 -16.00 -7.08 -18.68
CA ASP A 373 -17.33 -6.48 -18.81
C ASP A 373 -17.72 -5.68 -17.56
N ILE A 374 -17.43 -6.20 -16.36
CA ILE A 374 -17.67 -5.48 -15.10
C ILE A 374 -16.84 -4.18 -15.06
N TYR A 375 -15.58 -4.24 -15.45
CA TYR A 375 -14.71 -3.07 -15.52
C TYR A 375 -15.25 -2.03 -16.50
N ASP A 376 -15.63 -2.42 -17.71
CA ASP A 376 -16.17 -1.51 -18.73
C ASP A 376 -17.47 -0.86 -18.28
N ASN A 377 -18.32 -1.60 -17.57
CA ASN A 377 -19.56 -1.08 -16.99
C ASN A 377 -19.27 0.00 -15.93
N VAL A 378 -18.31 -0.24 -15.03
CA VAL A 378 -17.93 0.73 -13.98
C VAL A 378 -17.29 1.96 -14.62
N VAL A 379 -16.37 1.80 -15.58
CA VAL A 379 -15.77 2.93 -16.32
C VAL A 379 -16.85 3.77 -17.01
N THR A 380 -17.84 3.11 -17.63
CA THR A 380 -18.96 3.81 -18.27
C THR A 380 -19.82 4.59 -17.28
N ASP A 381 -20.13 4.01 -16.10
CA ASP A 381 -20.88 4.70 -15.06
C ASP A 381 -20.09 5.90 -14.48
N LEU A 382 -18.79 5.75 -14.25
CA LEU A 382 -17.93 6.84 -13.80
C LEU A 382 -17.87 7.99 -14.83
N ARG A 383 -17.83 7.70 -16.13
CA ARG A 383 -17.90 8.69 -17.19
C ARG A 383 -19.25 9.42 -17.22
N ASN A 384 -20.34 8.71 -16.92
CA ASN A 384 -21.68 9.31 -16.80
C ASN A 384 -21.77 10.27 -15.60
N LEU A 385 -20.90 10.13 -14.60
CA LEU A 385 -20.71 11.07 -13.51
C LEU A 385 -19.77 12.23 -13.88
N ASN A 386 -19.46 12.43 -15.17
CA ASN A 386 -18.50 13.41 -15.69
C ASN A 386 -17.06 13.20 -15.19
N PHE A 387 -16.69 11.99 -14.81
CA PHE A 387 -15.32 11.66 -14.42
C PHE A 387 -14.56 11.08 -15.63
N ALA A 388 -13.57 11.82 -16.12
CA ALA A 388 -12.85 11.51 -17.36
C ALA A 388 -11.80 10.40 -17.19
N ILE A 389 -12.20 9.26 -16.66
CA ILE A 389 -11.32 8.09 -16.55
C ILE A 389 -10.97 7.54 -17.94
N ARG A 390 -9.69 7.27 -18.17
CA ARG A 390 -9.15 6.76 -19.43
C ARG A 390 -8.52 5.39 -19.19
N PRO A 391 -9.03 4.33 -19.83
CA PRO A 391 -8.45 2.99 -19.73
C PRO A 391 -7.11 2.87 -20.44
#